data_2ace9d123152dba55b43a57a16528331
#
_entry.id   2ace9d123152dba55b43a57a16528331
#
_cell.length_a   1.000
_cell.length_b   1.000
_cell.length_c   1.000
_cell.angle_alpha   90.00
_cell.angle_beta   90.00
_cell.angle_gamma   90.00
#
_symmetry.space_group_name_H-M   'P 1'
#
loop_
_entity.id
_entity.type
_entity.pdbx_description
1 polymer ?
#
loop_
_entity_poly.entity_id
_entity_poly.type
_entity_poly.pdbx_seq_one_letter_code
_entity_poly.pdbx_strand_id
1 'polypeptide(L)'
;MITLPDFRWLFGLAGLYVAWLAILYVAQRSMVYPGARIRERPPLAADRADREILWLDAGFGRVEAWLLPPRGEAIATPAPAVILGHGNAELIDSIPEGFLGFRDRGYAVLLVEYPGYGDSAGEPSLETVTQIFVTAYDTLAARADIDTDRIVGMGRSLGGGAICALAAQRPLQALVLVSTFADLPSLSHRFLAPSRLATERYDNEAVLGQFAGPVFIAHGTRDELIPLAHARRNHAVAARGRLLTSDAHHDECPLDFERFWRDVDLFLAEELAAE
;
A
#
# COMPACT_ATOMS: atom_id res chain seq x y z
N MET A 1 42.55 -32.55 34.72
CA MET A 1 41.16 -32.87 34.32
C MET A 1 40.56 -31.54 33.89
N ILE A 2 40.41 -31.33 32.58
CA ILE A 2 39.81 -30.13 32.06
C ILE A 2 38.30 -30.33 32.21
N THR A 3 37.66 -29.56 33.09
CA THR A 3 36.19 -29.54 33.22
C THR A 3 35.62 -28.84 32.00
N LEU A 4 34.89 -29.56 31.18
CA LEU A 4 34.14 -28.98 30.07
C LEU A 4 33.15 -27.92 30.62
N PRO A 5 33.03 -26.74 29.97
CA PRO A 5 32.08 -25.74 30.41
C PRO A 5 30.65 -26.28 30.37
N ASP A 6 29.86 -25.95 31.37
CA ASP A 6 28.45 -26.35 31.44
C ASP A 6 27.63 -25.56 30.38
N PHE A 7 27.22 -26.21 29.29
CA PHE A 7 26.45 -25.62 28.20
C PHE A 7 24.93 -25.62 28.42
N ARG A 8 24.44 -25.96 29.64
CA ARG A 8 23.00 -26.01 29.94
C ARG A 8 22.29 -24.70 29.73
N TRP A 9 23.00 -23.55 29.88
CA TRP A 9 22.46 -22.24 29.60
C TRP A 9 22.11 -22.01 28.12
N LEU A 10 22.76 -22.72 27.19
CA LEU A 10 22.42 -22.67 25.76
C LEU A 10 21.02 -23.19 25.48
N PHE A 11 20.60 -24.25 26.18
CA PHE A 11 19.23 -24.77 26.05
C PHE A 11 18.19 -23.78 26.58
N GLY A 12 18.52 -23.03 27.63
CA GLY A 12 17.69 -21.94 28.14
C GLY A 12 17.53 -20.81 27.11
N LEU A 13 18.62 -20.36 26.49
CA LEU A 13 18.58 -19.33 25.44
C LEU A 13 17.80 -19.82 24.18
N ALA A 14 18.04 -21.06 23.78
CA ALA A 14 17.28 -21.66 22.66
C ALA A 14 15.77 -21.72 22.97
N GLY A 15 15.40 -22.10 24.18
CA GLY A 15 14.01 -22.10 24.62
C GLY A 15 13.38 -20.70 24.60
N LEU A 16 14.09 -19.68 25.07
CA LEU A 16 13.64 -18.28 25.03
C LEU A 16 13.49 -17.77 23.58
N TYR A 17 14.40 -18.14 22.70
CA TYR A 17 14.31 -17.76 21.29
C TYR A 17 13.12 -18.44 20.59
N VAL A 18 12.86 -19.73 20.85
CA VAL A 18 11.68 -20.42 20.34
C VAL A 18 10.39 -19.79 20.85
N ALA A 19 10.32 -19.43 22.16
CA ALA A 19 9.19 -18.71 22.73
C ALA A 19 9.00 -17.34 22.05
N TRP A 20 10.07 -16.60 21.82
CA TRP A 20 10.04 -15.34 21.09
C TRP A 20 9.47 -15.52 19.66
N LEU A 21 9.94 -16.50 18.90
CA LEU A 21 9.42 -16.80 17.57
C LEU A 21 7.93 -17.19 17.60
N ALA A 22 7.50 -17.94 18.60
CA ALA A 22 6.09 -18.31 18.78
C ALA A 22 5.21 -17.07 19.05
N ILE A 23 5.68 -16.15 19.90
CA ILE A 23 4.98 -14.88 20.17
C ILE A 23 4.86 -14.07 18.87
N LEU A 24 5.96 -13.90 18.13
CA LEU A 24 5.94 -13.19 16.86
C LEU A 24 5.01 -13.85 15.84
N TYR A 25 5.02 -15.17 15.75
CA TYR A 25 4.17 -15.92 14.83
C TYR A 25 2.68 -15.68 15.12
N VAL A 26 2.27 -15.61 16.38
CA VAL A 26 0.89 -15.33 16.79
C VAL A 26 0.55 -13.84 16.57
N ALA A 27 1.49 -12.95 16.88
CA ALA A 27 1.26 -11.49 16.83
C ALA A 27 1.38 -10.87 15.44
N GLN A 28 2.02 -11.54 14.47
CA GLN A 28 2.43 -10.91 13.20
C GLN A 28 1.26 -10.26 12.43
N ARG A 29 0.08 -10.89 12.37
CA ARG A 29 -1.08 -10.30 11.69
C ARG A 29 -1.51 -8.99 12.35
N SER A 30 -1.51 -8.95 13.68
CA SER A 30 -1.81 -7.71 14.42
C SER A 30 -0.75 -6.63 14.27
N MET A 31 0.50 -7.01 13.96
CA MET A 31 1.59 -6.06 13.68
C MET A 31 1.50 -5.53 12.26
N VAL A 32 1.10 -6.36 11.31
CA VAL A 32 0.92 -5.93 9.90
C VAL A 32 -0.35 -5.08 9.74
N TYR A 33 -1.43 -5.40 10.47
CA TYR A 33 -2.73 -4.74 10.34
C TYR A 33 -3.22 -4.11 11.66
N PRO A 34 -2.49 -3.16 12.25
CA PRO A 34 -2.88 -2.56 13.53
C PRO A 34 -4.15 -1.72 13.43
N GLY A 35 -4.49 -1.19 12.26
CA GLY A 35 -5.69 -0.38 12.01
C GLY A 35 -7.00 -1.14 12.26
N ALA A 36 -6.99 -2.48 12.20
CA ALA A 36 -8.13 -3.31 12.59
C ALA A 36 -8.57 -3.14 14.07
N ARG A 37 -7.74 -2.47 14.88
CA ARG A 37 -8.03 -2.14 16.29
C ARG A 37 -8.51 -0.71 16.51
N ILE A 38 -8.47 0.14 15.48
CA ILE A 38 -8.96 1.52 15.55
C ILE A 38 -10.48 1.46 15.66
N ARG A 39 -11.03 2.02 16.75
CA ARG A 39 -12.48 2.03 17.02
C ARG A 39 -13.11 3.40 16.85
N GLU A 40 -12.31 4.46 16.99
CA GLU A 40 -12.78 5.81 16.83
C GLU A 40 -12.39 6.32 15.44
N ARG A 41 -13.38 6.69 14.65
CA ARG A 41 -13.14 7.31 13.35
C ARG A 41 -12.88 8.82 13.55
N PRO A 42 -11.88 9.39 12.87
CA PRO A 42 -11.68 10.83 12.90
C PRO A 42 -12.87 11.55 12.28
N PRO A 43 -13.12 12.83 12.65
CA PRO A 43 -14.11 13.63 11.97
C PRO A 43 -13.85 13.69 10.47
N LEU A 44 -14.91 13.55 9.67
CA LEU A 44 -14.80 13.65 8.23
C LEU A 44 -14.27 15.02 7.81
N ALA A 45 -13.20 15.02 7.03
CA ALA A 45 -12.67 16.25 6.46
C ALA A 45 -13.65 16.83 5.41
N ALA A 46 -13.78 18.16 5.37
CA ALA A 46 -14.74 18.86 4.50
C ALA A 46 -14.52 18.59 3.00
N ASP A 47 -13.27 18.33 2.61
CA ASP A 47 -12.85 17.99 1.25
C ASP A 47 -13.37 16.63 0.75
N ARG A 48 -13.99 15.84 1.62
CA ARG A 48 -14.57 14.51 1.32
C ARG A 48 -16.10 14.50 1.51
N ALA A 49 -16.71 15.65 1.68
CA ALA A 49 -18.18 15.75 1.85
C ALA A 49 -18.93 15.28 0.59
N ASP A 50 -18.31 15.39 -0.59
CA ASP A 50 -18.84 15.02 -1.91
C ASP A 50 -18.58 13.54 -2.31
N ARG A 51 -18.09 12.70 -1.38
CA ARG A 51 -17.84 11.30 -1.65
C ARG A 51 -19.11 10.50 -1.90
N GLU A 52 -19.00 9.54 -2.80
CA GLU A 52 -19.94 8.42 -2.91
C GLU A 52 -19.44 7.27 -2.02
N ILE A 53 -20.26 6.80 -1.09
CA ILE A 53 -19.91 5.65 -0.24
C ILE A 53 -20.34 4.37 -0.95
N LEU A 54 -19.36 3.49 -1.19
CA LEU A 54 -19.56 2.19 -1.78
C LEU A 54 -19.37 1.11 -0.72
N TRP A 55 -20.19 0.06 -0.79
CA TRP A 55 -20.02 -1.14 0.03
C TRP A 55 -19.70 -2.31 -0.90
N LEU A 56 -18.43 -2.68 -0.93
CA LEU A 56 -17.91 -3.74 -1.79
C LEU A 56 -18.13 -5.09 -1.12
N ASP A 57 -18.77 -6.03 -1.81
CA ASP A 57 -18.99 -7.39 -1.31
C ASP A 57 -17.94 -8.33 -1.90
N ALA A 58 -17.11 -8.90 -1.04
CA ALA A 58 -16.04 -9.81 -1.42
C ALA A 58 -16.24 -11.25 -0.90
N GLY A 59 -17.50 -11.62 -0.55
CA GLY A 59 -17.85 -12.96 -0.10
C GLY A 59 -17.58 -13.24 1.38
N PHE A 60 -16.68 -12.51 2.03
CA PHE A 60 -16.46 -12.54 3.48
C PHE A 60 -17.19 -11.41 4.23
N GLY A 61 -17.97 -10.61 3.51
CA GLY A 61 -18.71 -9.46 4.01
C GLY A 61 -18.44 -8.19 3.24
N ARG A 62 -19.07 -7.10 3.66
CA ARG A 62 -18.99 -5.81 2.97
C ARG A 62 -17.86 -4.98 3.53
N VAL A 63 -17.09 -4.37 2.64
CA VAL A 63 -15.98 -3.46 2.94
C VAL A 63 -16.32 -2.08 2.39
N GLU A 64 -16.06 -1.05 3.19
CA GLU A 64 -16.31 0.33 2.82
C GLU A 64 -15.28 0.83 1.80
N ALA A 65 -15.73 1.58 0.82
CA ALA A 65 -14.88 2.34 -0.09
C ALA A 65 -15.52 3.69 -0.38
N TRP A 66 -14.72 4.71 -0.65
CA TRP A 66 -15.18 6.05 -0.98
C TRP A 66 -14.71 6.45 -2.36
N LEU A 67 -15.65 6.70 -3.26
CA LEU A 67 -15.35 7.29 -4.55
C LEU A 67 -15.47 8.81 -4.44
N LEU A 68 -14.33 9.48 -4.57
CA LEU A 68 -14.22 10.92 -4.60
C LEU A 68 -14.24 11.39 -6.06
N PRO A 69 -15.13 12.31 -6.45
CA PRO A 69 -15.15 12.82 -7.82
C PRO A 69 -13.89 13.62 -8.13
N PRO A 70 -13.51 13.74 -9.40
CA PRO A 70 -12.45 14.64 -9.81
C PRO A 70 -12.82 16.09 -9.50
N ARG A 71 -11.79 16.96 -9.41
CA ARG A 71 -11.93 18.41 -9.21
C ARG A 71 -11.52 19.16 -10.48
N GLY A 72 -11.98 20.39 -10.62
CA GLY A 72 -11.62 21.29 -11.73
C GLY A 72 -12.75 21.48 -12.73
N GLU A 73 -12.52 22.34 -13.73
CA GLU A 73 -13.54 22.75 -14.71
C GLU A 73 -13.58 21.85 -15.96
N ALA A 74 -12.47 21.20 -16.32
CA ALA A 74 -12.32 20.39 -17.53
C ALA A 74 -12.20 18.91 -17.19
N ILE A 75 -13.28 18.31 -16.66
CA ILE A 75 -13.31 16.89 -16.33
C ILE A 75 -13.66 16.08 -17.58
N ALA A 76 -12.78 15.14 -17.96
CA ALA A 76 -13.08 14.20 -19.03
C ALA A 76 -14.27 13.29 -18.65
N THR A 77 -15.06 12.88 -19.62
CA THR A 77 -16.13 11.90 -19.44
C THR A 77 -16.04 10.89 -20.57
N PRO A 78 -15.74 9.60 -20.27
CA PRO A 78 -15.44 9.03 -18.96
C PRO A 78 -14.15 9.60 -18.34
N ALA A 79 -14.10 9.67 -17.00
CA ALA A 79 -12.98 10.21 -16.25
C ALA A 79 -11.92 9.13 -15.98
N PRO A 80 -10.62 9.47 -15.98
CA PRO A 80 -9.60 8.58 -15.46
C PRO A 80 -9.78 8.37 -13.94
N ALA A 81 -9.23 7.29 -13.41
CA ALA A 81 -9.41 6.97 -12.01
C ALA A 81 -8.12 6.52 -11.31
N VAL A 82 -8.10 6.62 -9.98
CA VAL A 82 -7.05 6.10 -9.12
C VAL A 82 -7.68 5.20 -8.06
N ILE A 83 -7.11 4.02 -7.87
CA ILE A 83 -7.37 3.17 -6.70
C ILE A 83 -6.26 3.41 -5.69
N LEU A 84 -6.63 3.85 -4.48
CA LEU A 84 -5.67 4.22 -3.45
C LEU A 84 -5.72 3.26 -2.27
N GLY A 85 -4.55 2.64 -1.97
CA GLY A 85 -4.29 1.85 -0.78
C GLY A 85 -3.53 2.68 0.26
N HIS A 86 -4.05 2.75 1.49
CA HIS A 86 -3.50 3.53 2.59
C HIS A 86 -2.50 2.74 3.47
N GLY A 87 -1.87 3.41 4.44
CA GLY A 87 -0.96 2.80 5.39
C GLY A 87 -1.67 1.86 6.38
N ASN A 88 -0.90 1.00 7.04
CA ASN A 88 -1.45 -0.08 7.88
C ASN A 88 -2.11 0.40 9.18
N ALA A 89 -1.79 1.58 9.66
CA ALA A 89 -2.36 2.19 10.87
C ALA A 89 -3.31 3.35 10.56
N GLU A 90 -3.85 3.39 9.35
CA GLU A 90 -4.76 4.43 8.86
C GLU A 90 -6.15 3.86 8.59
N LEU A 91 -7.14 4.74 8.53
CA LEU A 91 -8.45 4.50 7.94
C LEU A 91 -8.59 5.40 6.72
N ILE A 92 -9.52 5.08 5.81
CA ILE A 92 -9.81 5.95 4.65
C ILE A 92 -10.19 7.37 5.07
N ASP A 93 -10.72 7.55 6.29
CA ASP A 93 -11.03 8.85 6.90
C ASP A 93 -9.80 9.72 7.14
N SER A 94 -8.66 9.09 7.46
CA SER A 94 -7.45 9.77 7.94
C SER A 94 -6.37 9.98 6.88
N ILE A 95 -6.62 9.57 5.63
CA ILE A 95 -5.67 9.77 4.54
C ILE A 95 -5.38 11.28 4.38
N PRO A 96 -4.12 11.73 4.43
CA PRO A 96 -3.79 13.13 4.24
C PRO A 96 -4.26 13.67 2.89
N GLU A 97 -4.82 14.90 2.86
CA GLU A 97 -5.30 15.56 1.64
C GLU A 97 -4.25 15.58 0.53
N GLY A 98 -2.98 15.77 0.87
CA GLY A 98 -1.89 15.77 -0.09
C GLY A 98 -1.81 14.51 -0.95
N PHE A 99 -2.31 13.35 -0.48
CA PHE A 99 -2.38 12.13 -1.29
C PHE A 99 -3.56 12.11 -2.27
N LEU A 100 -4.51 13.01 -2.14
CA LEU A 100 -5.68 13.10 -3.02
C LEU A 100 -5.45 13.99 -4.26
N GLY A 101 -4.23 14.44 -4.52
CA GLY A 101 -3.88 15.36 -5.59
C GLY A 101 -4.21 14.88 -7.01
N PHE A 102 -4.51 13.62 -7.22
CA PHE A 102 -5.08 13.10 -8.47
C PHE A 102 -6.45 13.72 -8.78
N ARG A 103 -7.24 14.10 -7.75
CA ARG A 103 -8.53 14.78 -7.97
C ARG A 103 -8.34 16.10 -8.71
N ASP A 104 -7.30 16.87 -8.35
CA ASP A 104 -6.98 18.16 -8.96
C ASP A 104 -6.44 18.02 -10.40
N ARG A 105 -6.12 16.77 -10.80
CA ARG A 105 -5.68 16.34 -12.14
C ARG A 105 -6.79 15.72 -12.97
N GLY A 106 -8.03 15.84 -12.50
CA GLY A 106 -9.21 15.33 -13.20
C GLY A 106 -9.47 13.83 -13.05
N TYR A 107 -8.82 13.15 -12.10
CA TYR A 107 -9.06 11.74 -11.78
C TYR A 107 -10.13 11.59 -10.68
N ALA A 108 -11.01 10.62 -10.84
CA ALA A 108 -11.77 10.09 -9.71
C ALA A 108 -10.83 9.30 -8.80
N VAL A 109 -10.99 9.38 -7.47
CA VAL A 109 -10.14 8.65 -6.52
C VAL A 109 -11.00 7.70 -5.70
N LEU A 110 -10.74 6.40 -5.82
CA LEU A 110 -11.36 5.35 -5.02
C LEU A 110 -10.45 5.01 -3.84
N LEU A 111 -10.87 5.41 -2.64
CA LEU A 111 -10.25 5.01 -1.38
C LEU A 111 -10.85 3.67 -0.96
N VAL A 112 -10.02 2.65 -0.77
CA VAL A 112 -10.47 1.32 -0.39
C VAL A 112 -10.05 1.02 1.03
N GLU A 113 -11.02 0.73 1.90
CA GLU A 113 -10.74 0.29 3.27
C GLU A 113 -10.25 -1.17 3.28
N TYR A 114 -9.50 -1.55 4.31
CA TYR A 114 -9.12 -2.94 4.48
C TYR A 114 -10.21 -3.74 5.20
N PRO A 115 -10.31 -5.07 4.92
CA PRO A 115 -11.18 -5.95 5.70
C PRO A 115 -10.91 -5.82 7.20
N GLY A 116 -11.97 -5.67 8.01
CA GLY A 116 -11.88 -5.51 9.46
C GLY A 116 -11.43 -4.13 9.95
N TYR A 117 -11.20 -3.15 9.08
CA TYR A 117 -10.91 -1.77 9.46
C TYR A 117 -12.18 -0.93 9.43
N GLY A 118 -12.24 0.11 10.27
CA GLY A 118 -13.42 0.98 10.36
C GLY A 118 -14.70 0.19 10.59
N ASP A 119 -15.67 0.38 9.68
CA ASP A 119 -16.95 -0.33 9.69
C ASP A 119 -16.97 -1.56 8.75
N SER A 120 -15.81 -1.91 8.18
CA SER A 120 -15.66 -3.00 7.22
C SER A 120 -15.68 -4.36 7.91
N ALA A 121 -16.36 -5.32 7.28
CA ALA A 121 -16.39 -6.71 7.73
C ALA A 121 -15.11 -7.47 7.35
N GLY A 122 -14.98 -8.69 7.89
CA GLY A 122 -13.88 -9.60 7.59
C GLY A 122 -12.68 -9.45 8.49
N GLU A 123 -11.62 -10.15 8.15
CA GLU A 123 -10.30 -10.08 8.80
C GLU A 123 -9.24 -9.75 7.76
N PRO A 124 -8.28 -8.84 8.07
CA PRO A 124 -7.26 -8.46 7.12
C PRO A 124 -6.21 -9.56 6.95
N SER A 125 -5.91 -9.88 5.70
CA SER A 125 -4.82 -10.75 5.26
C SER A 125 -4.42 -10.37 3.84
N LEU A 126 -3.27 -10.82 3.35
CA LEU A 126 -2.89 -10.66 1.94
C LEU A 126 -4.03 -11.10 1.00
N GLU A 127 -4.65 -12.25 1.30
CA GLU A 127 -5.72 -12.82 0.49
C GLU A 127 -6.95 -11.92 0.45
N THR A 128 -7.50 -11.54 1.63
CA THR A 128 -8.71 -10.74 1.73
C THR A 128 -8.50 -9.29 1.27
N VAL A 129 -7.31 -8.71 1.51
CA VAL A 129 -6.92 -7.41 0.98
C VAL A 129 -6.83 -7.46 -0.55
N THR A 130 -6.19 -8.48 -1.11
CA THR A 130 -6.13 -8.64 -2.57
C THR A 130 -7.53 -8.77 -3.17
N GLN A 131 -8.37 -9.61 -2.58
CA GLN A 131 -9.73 -9.83 -3.05
C GLN A 131 -10.57 -8.56 -3.05
N ILE A 132 -10.46 -7.73 -1.99
CA ILE A 132 -11.25 -6.48 -1.94
C ILE A 132 -10.74 -5.44 -2.93
N PHE A 133 -9.42 -5.34 -3.17
CA PHE A 133 -8.88 -4.44 -4.18
C PHE A 133 -9.25 -4.87 -5.60
N VAL A 134 -9.31 -6.17 -5.87
CA VAL A 134 -9.84 -6.72 -7.14
C VAL A 134 -11.33 -6.38 -7.30
N THR A 135 -12.15 -6.57 -6.26
CA THR A 135 -13.56 -6.18 -6.27
C THR A 135 -13.74 -4.67 -6.48
N ALA A 136 -12.88 -3.85 -5.87
CA ALA A 136 -12.87 -2.40 -6.04
C ALA A 136 -12.56 -2.01 -7.49
N TYR A 137 -11.55 -2.63 -8.10
CA TYR A 137 -11.24 -2.44 -9.52
C TYR A 137 -12.42 -2.83 -10.41
N ASP A 138 -12.98 -4.01 -10.22
CA ASP A 138 -14.09 -4.52 -11.04
C ASP A 138 -15.34 -3.64 -10.91
N THR A 139 -15.64 -3.15 -9.69
CA THR A 139 -16.73 -2.20 -9.43
C THR A 139 -16.49 -0.87 -10.16
N LEU A 140 -15.27 -0.36 -10.12
CA LEU A 140 -14.90 0.89 -10.78
C LEU A 140 -14.95 0.74 -12.31
N ALA A 141 -14.41 -0.36 -12.84
CA ALA A 141 -14.38 -0.66 -14.27
C ALA A 141 -15.75 -0.92 -14.89
N ALA A 142 -16.75 -1.30 -14.08
CA ALA A 142 -18.14 -1.47 -14.54
C ALA A 142 -18.91 -0.14 -14.70
N ARG A 143 -18.34 0.98 -14.26
CA ARG A 143 -19.00 2.29 -14.32
C ARG A 143 -18.85 2.93 -15.71
N ALA A 144 -19.92 3.47 -16.24
CA ALA A 144 -19.90 4.16 -17.53
C ALA A 144 -19.22 5.54 -17.50
N ASP A 145 -19.05 6.12 -16.29
CA ASP A 145 -18.41 7.41 -16.08
C ASP A 145 -16.88 7.31 -15.84
N ILE A 146 -16.32 6.08 -15.84
CA ILE A 146 -14.88 5.81 -15.63
C ILE A 146 -14.23 5.27 -16.90
N ASP A 147 -13.07 5.82 -17.23
CA ASP A 147 -12.19 5.35 -18.30
C ASP A 147 -11.34 4.18 -17.81
N THR A 148 -11.70 2.97 -18.24
CA THR A 148 -11.05 1.72 -17.79
C THR A 148 -9.61 1.57 -18.26
N ASP A 149 -9.21 2.25 -19.34
CA ASP A 149 -7.85 2.22 -19.86
C ASP A 149 -6.92 3.17 -19.09
N ARG A 150 -7.51 4.02 -18.25
CA ARG A 150 -6.80 5.06 -17.48
C ARG A 150 -7.00 4.91 -15.97
N ILE A 151 -6.86 3.68 -15.47
CA ILE A 151 -6.89 3.40 -14.03
C ILE A 151 -5.45 3.29 -13.50
N VAL A 152 -5.08 4.16 -12.57
CA VAL A 152 -3.78 4.19 -11.88
C VAL A 152 -3.90 3.55 -10.50
N GLY A 153 -2.89 2.81 -10.09
CA GLY A 153 -2.77 2.33 -8.72
C GLY A 153 -1.86 3.25 -7.90
N MET A 154 -2.33 3.73 -6.74
CA MET A 154 -1.49 4.47 -5.80
C MET A 154 -1.48 3.78 -4.44
N GLY A 155 -0.30 3.57 -3.84
CA GLY A 155 -0.21 2.92 -2.55
C GLY A 155 0.88 3.49 -1.65
N ARG A 156 0.54 3.69 -0.36
CA ARG A 156 1.48 4.11 0.68
C ARG A 156 1.74 2.98 1.65
N SER A 157 3.02 2.72 1.97
CA SER A 157 3.41 1.70 2.95
C SER A 157 2.79 0.33 2.63
N LEU A 158 1.94 -0.23 3.50
CA LEU A 158 1.16 -1.45 3.25
C LEU A 158 0.29 -1.34 1.98
N GLY A 159 -0.26 -0.16 1.72
CA GLY A 159 -1.06 0.10 0.53
C GLY A 159 -0.29 -0.11 -0.78
N GLY A 160 1.02 0.10 -0.78
CA GLY A 160 1.86 -0.28 -1.93
C GLY A 160 1.84 -1.78 -2.18
N GLY A 161 1.80 -2.60 -1.12
CA GLY A 161 1.61 -4.05 -1.23
C GLY A 161 0.23 -4.42 -1.79
N ALA A 162 -0.83 -3.78 -1.30
CA ALA A 162 -2.20 -3.99 -1.79
C ALA A 162 -2.33 -3.64 -3.28
N ILE A 163 -1.75 -2.52 -3.70
CA ILE A 163 -1.76 -2.07 -5.10
C ILE A 163 -0.92 -2.99 -6.00
N CYS A 164 0.25 -3.44 -5.56
CA CYS A 164 1.02 -4.43 -6.30
C CYS A 164 0.27 -5.76 -6.43
N ALA A 165 -0.40 -6.23 -5.36
CA ALA A 165 -1.22 -7.43 -5.42
C ALA A 165 -2.42 -7.28 -6.39
N LEU A 166 -3.03 -6.08 -6.48
CA LEU A 166 -4.02 -5.75 -7.49
C LEU A 166 -3.42 -5.78 -8.90
N ALA A 167 -2.27 -5.13 -9.12
CA ALA A 167 -1.59 -5.05 -10.41
C ALA A 167 -1.21 -6.44 -10.98
N ALA A 168 -1.00 -7.43 -10.11
CA ALA A 168 -0.79 -8.81 -10.53
C ALA A 168 -2.06 -9.50 -11.09
N GLN A 169 -3.25 -8.91 -10.90
CA GLN A 169 -4.53 -9.52 -11.26
C GLN A 169 -5.39 -8.67 -12.20
N ARG A 170 -5.15 -7.37 -12.25
CA ARG A 170 -5.92 -6.43 -13.07
C ARG A 170 -5.00 -5.45 -13.78
N PRO A 171 -5.34 -5.05 -15.00
CA PRO A 171 -4.55 -4.06 -15.72
C PRO A 171 -4.64 -2.71 -15.04
N LEU A 172 -3.48 -2.10 -14.78
CA LEU A 172 -3.36 -0.72 -14.32
C LEU A 172 -2.48 0.04 -15.32
N GLN A 173 -2.84 1.29 -15.61
CA GLN A 173 -2.07 2.13 -16.53
C GLN A 173 -0.68 2.47 -15.96
N ALA A 174 -0.62 2.79 -14.67
CA ALA A 174 0.60 3.18 -13.97
C ALA A 174 0.51 2.86 -12.48
N LEU A 175 1.65 2.85 -11.80
CA LEU A 175 1.74 2.73 -10.34
C LEU A 175 2.46 3.93 -9.73
N VAL A 176 1.94 4.41 -8.59
CA VAL A 176 2.58 5.42 -7.74
C VAL A 176 2.75 4.82 -6.34
N LEU A 177 3.98 4.54 -5.94
CA LEU A 177 4.31 3.82 -4.71
C LEU A 177 5.07 4.74 -3.77
N VAL A 178 4.58 4.92 -2.53
CA VAL A 178 5.18 5.81 -1.53
C VAL A 178 5.56 5.01 -0.29
N SER A 179 6.82 5.11 0.13
CA SER A 179 7.36 4.49 1.36
C SER A 179 6.97 3.02 1.52
N THR A 180 7.04 2.22 0.45
CA THR A 180 6.64 0.81 0.47
C THR A 180 7.82 -0.15 0.41
N PHE A 181 7.60 -1.39 0.83
CA PHE A 181 8.59 -2.46 0.85
C PHE A 181 8.76 -3.12 -0.53
N ALA A 182 9.88 -3.81 -0.72
CA ALA A 182 10.06 -4.72 -1.87
C ALA A 182 9.38 -6.07 -1.60
N ASP A 183 9.61 -6.61 -0.40
CA ASP A 183 8.87 -7.76 0.12
C ASP A 183 8.66 -7.61 1.63
N LEU A 184 7.49 -7.98 2.12
CA LEU A 184 7.16 -7.86 3.53
C LEU A 184 7.91 -8.89 4.40
N PRO A 185 8.09 -10.17 3.97
CA PRO A 185 8.83 -11.15 4.75
C PRO A 185 10.25 -10.73 5.14
N SER A 186 10.95 -9.97 4.32
CA SER A 186 12.33 -9.54 4.62
C SER A 186 12.40 -8.59 5.82
N LEU A 187 11.33 -7.86 6.15
CA LEU A 187 11.28 -6.98 7.34
C LEU A 187 11.30 -7.78 8.67
N SER A 188 11.03 -9.10 8.64
CA SER A 188 11.08 -9.96 9.82
C SER A 188 12.46 -10.02 10.47
N HIS A 189 13.55 -9.76 9.72
CA HIS A 189 14.90 -9.73 10.25
C HIS A 189 15.08 -8.67 11.35
N ARG A 190 14.30 -7.60 11.34
CA ARG A 190 14.30 -6.56 12.38
C ARG A 190 13.89 -7.10 13.75
N PHE A 191 13.14 -8.20 13.75
CA PHE A 191 12.66 -8.90 14.94
C PHE A 191 13.47 -10.16 15.23
N LEU A 192 14.63 -10.34 14.57
CA LEU A 192 15.45 -11.55 14.66
C LEU A 192 14.67 -12.82 14.28
N ALA A 193 13.68 -12.70 13.40
CA ALA A 193 12.85 -13.82 12.94
C ALA A 193 13.20 -14.21 11.51
N PRO A 194 13.26 -15.52 11.19
CA PRO A 194 13.43 -15.98 9.82
C PRO A 194 12.23 -15.59 8.95
N SER A 195 12.48 -15.06 7.74
CA SER A 195 11.44 -14.62 6.79
C SER A 195 10.46 -15.74 6.38
N ARG A 196 10.89 -17.01 6.45
CA ARG A 196 10.00 -18.16 6.19
C ARG A 196 8.84 -18.32 7.16
N LEU A 197 8.91 -17.67 8.33
CA LEU A 197 7.82 -17.68 9.33
C LEU A 197 6.76 -16.61 9.07
N ALA A 198 7.00 -15.69 8.13
CA ALA A 198 6.01 -14.68 7.75
C ALA A 198 4.81 -15.34 7.05
N THR A 199 3.60 -15.03 7.52
CA THR A 199 2.33 -15.48 6.91
C THR A 199 1.85 -14.52 5.83
N GLU A 200 2.07 -13.22 6.03
CA GLU A 200 1.75 -12.19 5.06
C GLU A 200 2.93 -12.02 4.09
N ARG A 201 2.78 -12.55 2.87
CA ARG A 201 3.88 -12.68 1.92
C ARG A 201 3.71 -11.74 0.71
N TYR A 202 3.48 -10.45 0.99
CA TYR A 202 3.54 -9.44 -0.07
C TYR A 202 4.91 -9.43 -0.71
N ASP A 203 4.96 -9.48 -2.04
CA ASP A 203 6.19 -9.46 -2.85
C ASP A 203 6.03 -8.45 -4.00
N ASN A 204 6.27 -7.18 -3.68
CA ASN A 204 6.15 -6.10 -4.65
C ASN A 204 7.24 -6.22 -5.73
N GLU A 205 8.45 -6.64 -5.34
CA GLU A 205 9.58 -6.79 -6.27
C GLU A 205 9.24 -7.79 -7.39
N ALA A 206 8.65 -8.94 -7.05
CA ALA A 206 8.24 -9.92 -8.05
C ALA A 206 7.15 -9.40 -8.99
N VAL A 207 6.18 -8.65 -8.47
CA VAL A 207 5.11 -8.03 -9.28
C VAL A 207 5.67 -6.94 -10.19
N LEU A 208 6.49 -6.03 -9.66
CA LEU A 208 7.07 -4.93 -10.42
C LEU A 208 8.00 -5.39 -11.52
N GLY A 209 8.70 -6.53 -11.34
CA GLY A 209 9.51 -7.15 -12.38
C GLY A 209 8.71 -7.68 -13.58
N GLN A 210 7.39 -7.82 -13.44
CA GLN A 210 6.47 -8.27 -14.50
C GLN A 210 5.53 -7.15 -14.99
N PHE A 211 5.46 -6.04 -14.27
CA PHE A 211 4.61 -4.92 -14.62
C PHE A 211 5.22 -4.09 -15.76
N ALA A 212 4.52 -4.03 -16.89
CA ALA A 212 5.01 -3.34 -18.09
C ALA A 212 4.80 -1.82 -18.07
N GLY A 213 3.85 -1.33 -17.27
CA GLY A 213 3.50 0.08 -17.17
C GLY A 213 4.53 0.90 -16.38
N PRO A 214 4.41 2.24 -16.39
CA PRO A 214 5.28 3.13 -15.64
C PRO A 214 5.06 3.01 -14.11
N VAL A 215 6.17 3.06 -13.34
CA VAL A 215 6.19 2.95 -11.89
C VAL A 215 6.93 4.14 -11.28
N PHE A 216 6.20 5.03 -10.61
CA PHE A 216 6.79 6.11 -9.83
C PHE A 216 6.94 5.66 -8.37
N ILE A 217 8.15 5.79 -7.82
CA ILE A 217 8.47 5.40 -6.45
C ILE A 217 8.98 6.63 -5.70
N ALA A 218 8.34 6.98 -4.57
CA ALA A 218 8.83 8.00 -3.66
C ALA A 218 9.20 7.38 -2.31
N HIS A 219 10.38 7.74 -1.74
CA HIS A 219 10.84 7.14 -0.50
C HIS A 219 11.72 8.07 0.33
N GLY A 220 11.55 8.01 1.66
CA GLY A 220 12.38 8.75 2.59
C GLY A 220 13.76 8.12 2.80
N THR A 221 14.83 8.92 2.79
CA THR A 221 16.19 8.41 3.05
C THR A 221 16.44 8.07 4.52
N ARG A 222 15.60 8.62 5.41
CA ARG A 222 15.59 8.36 6.86
C ARG A 222 14.46 7.44 7.32
N ASP A 223 13.87 6.69 6.39
CA ASP A 223 12.82 5.73 6.73
C ASP A 223 13.40 4.57 7.54
N GLU A 224 13.12 4.57 8.85
CA GLU A 224 13.55 3.52 9.76
C GLU A 224 12.60 2.32 9.79
N LEU A 225 11.35 2.51 9.31
CA LEU A 225 10.37 1.42 9.27
C LEU A 225 10.59 0.53 8.04
N ILE A 226 10.75 1.14 6.88
CA ILE A 226 11.03 0.45 5.61
C ILE A 226 12.29 1.09 5.00
N PRO A 227 13.48 0.51 5.18
CA PRO A 227 14.72 1.10 4.71
C PRO A 227 14.71 1.39 3.21
N LEU A 228 15.37 2.49 2.79
CA LEU A 228 15.48 2.91 1.38
C LEU A 228 15.94 1.79 0.42
N ALA A 229 16.63 0.78 0.94
CA ALA A 229 17.03 -0.39 0.15
C ALA A 229 15.84 -1.10 -0.51
N HIS A 230 14.67 -1.09 0.10
CA HIS A 230 13.45 -1.66 -0.49
C HIS A 230 13.00 -0.85 -1.72
N ALA A 231 12.99 0.47 -1.65
CA ALA A 231 12.66 1.32 -2.80
C ALA A 231 13.65 1.13 -3.96
N ARG A 232 14.95 0.98 -3.65
CA ARG A 232 15.98 0.69 -4.65
C ARG A 232 15.79 -0.66 -5.31
N ARG A 233 15.38 -1.70 -4.56
CA ARG A 233 15.05 -3.03 -5.11
C ARG A 233 13.85 -2.92 -6.05
N ASN A 234 12.76 -2.29 -5.62
CA ASN A 234 11.57 -2.07 -6.45
C ASN A 234 11.92 -1.32 -7.75
N HIS A 235 12.71 -0.26 -7.64
CA HIS A 235 13.14 0.53 -8.80
C HIS A 235 14.03 -0.29 -9.75
N ALA A 236 14.91 -1.15 -9.22
CA ALA A 236 15.84 -1.94 -10.04
C ALA A 236 15.14 -2.97 -10.94
N VAL A 237 13.94 -3.45 -10.56
CA VAL A 237 13.17 -4.43 -11.34
C VAL A 237 12.08 -3.80 -12.20
N ALA A 238 11.66 -2.57 -11.90
CA ALA A 238 10.64 -1.87 -12.67
C ALA A 238 11.20 -1.43 -14.03
N ALA A 239 10.65 -1.97 -15.12
CA ALA A 239 11.15 -1.69 -16.48
C ALA A 239 11.07 -0.21 -16.86
N ARG A 240 10.04 0.50 -16.38
CA ARG A 240 9.78 1.94 -16.61
C ARG A 240 9.67 2.63 -15.26
N GLY A 241 10.74 2.55 -14.46
CA GLY A 241 10.77 3.01 -13.06
C GLY A 241 11.40 4.38 -12.89
N ARG A 242 10.83 5.23 -12.01
CA ARG A 242 11.46 6.46 -11.51
C ARG A 242 11.46 6.43 -9.98
N LEU A 243 12.62 6.72 -9.38
CA LEU A 243 12.79 6.80 -7.92
C LEU A 243 13.04 8.26 -7.51
N LEU A 244 12.12 8.83 -6.75
CA LEU A 244 12.27 10.10 -6.04
C LEU A 244 12.63 9.83 -4.58
N THR A 245 13.69 10.46 -4.09
CA THR A 245 14.07 10.39 -2.67
C THR A 245 14.03 11.76 -2.02
N SER A 246 13.67 11.79 -0.73
CA SER A 246 13.68 12.99 0.10
C SER A 246 14.29 12.67 1.46
N ASP A 247 14.78 13.69 2.19
CA ASP A 247 15.34 13.51 3.54
C ASP A 247 14.24 13.40 4.59
N ALA A 248 13.36 12.39 4.41
CA ALA A 248 12.14 12.14 5.17
C ALA A 248 12.23 10.84 5.98
N HIS A 249 11.53 10.79 7.10
CA HIS A 249 11.15 9.57 7.80
C HIS A 249 9.95 8.90 7.12
N HIS A 250 9.51 7.73 7.63
CA HIS A 250 8.45 6.93 7.02
C HIS A 250 7.14 7.71 6.82
N ASP A 251 6.70 8.40 7.88
CA ASP A 251 5.41 9.09 7.88
C ASP A 251 5.47 10.51 7.27
N GLU A 252 6.67 11.01 7.00
CA GLU A 252 6.89 12.34 6.44
C GLU A 252 6.98 12.33 4.91
N CYS A 253 7.11 11.18 4.26
CA CYS A 253 7.27 11.09 2.83
C CYS A 253 5.88 11.10 2.12
N PRO A 254 5.71 11.97 1.11
CA PRO A 254 6.64 12.98 0.62
C PRO A 254 6.67 14.23 1.52
N LEU A 255 7.85 14.82 1.74
CA LEU A 255 8.01 16.06 2.53
C LEU A 255 7.34 17.28 1.89
N ASP A 256 7.30 17.30 0.58
CA ASP A 256 6.80 18.40 -0.24
C ASP A 256 5.84 17.82 -1.29
N PHE A 257 4.55 17.96 -1.06
CA PHE A 257 3.51 17.48 -1.96
C PHE A 257 3.46 18.24 -3.28
N GLU A 258 3.83 19.52 -3.32
CA GLU A 258 3.87 20.29 -4.58
C GLU A 258 4.95 19.73 -5.51
N ARG A 259 6.15 19.53 -4.97
CA ARG A 259 7.25 18.88 -5.71
C ARG A 259 6.89 17.45 -6.11
N PHE A 260 6.34 16.67 -5.19
CA PHE A 260 5.94 15.28 -5.46
C PHE A 260 4.98 15.19 -6.65
N TRP A 261 3.91 15.99 -6.62
CA TRP A 261 2.91 15.95 -7.70
C TRP A 261 3.43 16.49 -9.02
N ARG A 262 4.29 17.51 -9.00
CA ARG A 262 4.97 17.97 -10.20
C ARG A 262 5.84 16.87 -10.84
N ASP A 263 6.59 16.12 -10.00
CA ASP A 263 7.46 15.05 -10.48
C ASP A 263 6.65 13.84 -10.97
N VAL A 264 5.50 13.54 -10.35
CA VAL A 264 4.52 12.53 -10.84
C VAL A 264 3.95 12.94 -12.19
N ASP A 265 3.50 14.20 -12.33
CA ASP A 265 2.92 14.72 -13.59
C ASP A 265 3.91 14.63 -14.75
N LEU A 266 5.15 15.08 -14.53
CA LEU A 266 6.20 15.01 -15.53
C LEU A 266 6.50 13.56 -15.93
N PHE A 267 6.60 12.67 -14.95
CA PHE A 267 6.86 11.25 -15.19
C PHE A 267 5.74 10.59 -16.00
N LEU A 268 4.48 10.77 -15.58
CA LEU A 268 3.35 10.17 -16.30
C LEU A 268 3.20 10.76 -17.70
N ALA A 269 3.42 12.06 -17.86
CA ALA A 269 3.36 12.68 -19.20
C ALA A 269 4.46 12.15 -20.14
N GLU A 270 5.69 11.97 -19.66
CA GLU A 270 6.80 11.41 -20.44
C GLU A 270 6.54 9.95 -20.83
N GLU A 271 6.10 9.13 -19.86
CA GLU A 271 5.95 7.70 -20.06
C GLU A 271 4.70 7.33 -20.87
N LEU A 272 3.58 8.03 -20.66
CA LEU A 272 2.33 7.74 -21.37
C LEU A 272 2.25 8.38 -22.76
N ALA A 273 3.08 9.40 -23.06
CA ALA A 273 3.19 9.96 -24.42
C ALA A 273 4.05 9.07 -25.34
N ALA A 274 4.78 8.10 -24.81
CA ALA A 274 5.65 7.19 -25.56
C ALA A 274 4.91 5.97 -26.13
N GLU A 275 3.62 5.80 -25.81
CA GLU A 275 2.71 4.77 -26.34
C GLU A 275 1.92 5.29 -27.54
#